data_eab5c356ccc4f02901805a3170e078b0
#
_entry.id   eab5c356ccc4f02901805a3170e078b0
#
_cell.length_a   1.000
_cell.length_b   1.000
_cell.length_c   1.000
_cell.angle_alpha   90.00
_cell.angle_beta   90.00
_cell.angle_gamma   90.00
#
_symmetry.space_group_name_H-M   'P 1'
#
loop_
_entity.id
_entity.type
_entity.pdbx_description
1 polymer ?
#
loop_
_entity_poly.entity_id
_entity_poly.type
_entity_poly.pdbx_seq_one_letter_code
_entity_poly.pdbx_strand_id
1 'polypeptide(L)'
;WCPRCQTALSDLEVEHEEAQGSLWHIHYPIEGSSIKLVVATTRPETMLGDTAVAIHPEDKRAPELNGKLAKLPLTDRSIPIVFDEMADPEFGSGAVKITPAHDPNDFEAGRRHNLPSIQVIDIHAKINENGGKFQGLDRYEARKRIVAELGIGRAHV
;
A
#
# COMPACT_ATOMS: atom_id res chain seq x y z
N TRP A 1 -8.87 -7.75 -12.28
CA TRP A 1 -9.73 -6.88 -13.08
C TRP A 1 -9.04 -6.41 -14.36
N CYS A 2 -9.71 -6.54 -15.49
CA CYS A 2 -9.23 -6.03 -16.76
C CYS A 2 -9.94 -4.72 -17.09
N PRO A 3 -9.27 -3.55 -17.06
CA PRO A 3 -9.94 -2.27 -17.35
C PRO A 3 -10.35 -2.12 -18.81
N ARG A 4 -9.72 -2.85 -19.73
CA ARG A 4 -10.09 -2.82 -21.16
C ARG A 4 -11.36 -3.63 -21.41
N CYS A 5 -11.46 -4.82 -20.83
CA CYS A 5 -12.63 -5.69 -20.94
C CYS A 5 -13.71 -5.36 -19.94
N GLN A 6 -13.38 -4.65 -18.87
CA GLN A 6 -14.25 -4.32 -17.73
C GLN A 6 -14.88 -5.56 -17.10
N THR A 7 -14.09 -6.61 -16.97
CA THR A 7 -14.47 -7.87 -16.34
C THR A 7 -13.42 -8.32 -15.32
N ALA A 8 -13.88 -9.07 -14.31
CA ALA A 8 -12.97 -9.75 -13.40
C ALA A 8 -12.28 -10.90 -14.13
N LEU A 9 -11.00 -11.09 -13.87
CA LEU A 9 -10.23 -12.21 -14.40
C LEU A 9 -10.19 -13.34 -13.37
N SER A 10 -10.40 -14.57 -13.83
CA SER A 10 -10.18 -15.76 -13.01
C SER A 10 -8.71 -16.19 -13.09
N ASP A 11 -8.28 -17.04 -12.13
CA ASP A 11 -6.92 -17.57 -12.13
C ASP A 11 -6.60 -18.37 -13.40
N LEU A 12 -7.61 -18.95 -14.03
CA LEU A 12 -7.46 -19.70 -15.27
C LEU A 12 -7.20 -18.81 -16.50
N GLU A 13 -7.61 -17.55 -16.42
CA GLU A 13 -7.46 -16.56 -17.50
C GLU A 13 -6.18 -15.74 -17.38
N VAL A 14 -5.48 -15.84 -16.25
CA VAL A 14 -4.26 -15.08 -15.98
C VAL A 14 -3.05 -15.92 -16.30
N GLU A 15 -2.24 -15.45 -17.25
CA GLU A 15 -0.92 -16.00 -17.48
C GLU A 15 0.06 -15.38 -16.51
N HIS A 16 0.74 -16.22 -15.74
CA HIS A 16 1.76 -15.77 -14.81
C HIS A 16 3.10 -15.67 -15.56
N GLU A 17 3.46 -14.48 -15.95
CA GLU A 17 4.79 -14.20 -16.49
C GLU A 17 5.72 -13.75 -15.39
N GLU A 18 6.92 -14.32 -15.33
CA GLU A 18 7.99 -13.81 -14.50
C GLU A 18 8.54 -12.52 -15.13
N ALA A 19 7.87 -11.40 -14.88
CA ALA A 19 8.38 -10.11 -15.27
C ALA A 19 9.34 -9.59 -14.19
N GLN A 20 10.43 -8.95 -14.61
CA GLN A 20 11.28 -8.21 -13.68
C GLN A 20 10.48 -7.04 -13.11
N GLY A 21 9.93 -7.23 -11.93
CA GLY A 21 9.22 -6.19 -11.22
C GLY A 21 10.17 -5.19 -10.56
N SER A 22 9.62 -4.05 -10.20
CA SER A 22 10.31 -3.07 -9.37
C SER A 22 9.67 -3.06 -7.99
N LEU A 23 10.51 -2.89 -6.99
CA LEU A 23 10.09 -2.75 -5.62
C LEU A 23 10.48 -1.37 -5.14
N TRP A 24 9.52 -0.61 -4.62
CA TRP A 24 9.75 0.72 -4.07
C TRP A 24 9.67 0.67 -2.55
N HIS A 25 10.59 1.36 -1.90
CA HIS A 25 10.61 1.50 -0.44
C HIS A 25 10.10 2.88 -0.07
N ILE A 26 9.00 2.93 0.67
CA ILE A 26 8.35 4.18 1.07
C ILE A 26 8.48 4.34 2.58
N HIS A 27 8.91 5.51 3.02
CA HIS A 27 9.03 5.84 4.43
C HIS A 27 7.72 6.43 4.95
N TYR A 28 7.16 5.79 5.97
CA TYR A 28 5.95 6.26 6.65
C TYR A 28 6.37 6.79 8.02
N PRO A 29 6.44 8.12 8.20
CA PRO A 29 6.77 8.71 9.49
C PRO A 29 5.72 8.35 10.54
N ILE A 30 6.15 8.12 11.79
CA ILE A 30 5.26 7.78 12.89
C ILE A 30 5.04 9.01 13.75
N GLU A 31 3.78 9.34 14.02
CA GLU A 31 3.42 10.46 14.88
C GLU A 31 3.89 10.22 16.32
N GLY A 32 4.57 11.20 16.90
CA GLY A 32 5.07 11.11 18.26
C GLY A 32 6.27 10.19 18.45
N SER A 33 6.95 9.79 17.37
CA SER A 33 8.14 8.95 17.43
C SER A 33 9.15 9.39 16.37
N SER A 34 10.42 9.10 16.62
CA SER A 34 11.49 9.29 15.63
C SER A 34 11.59 8.10 14.66
N ILE A 35 10.84 7.03 14.91
CA ILE A 35 10.82 5.84 14.06
C ILE A 35 10.14 6.17 12.73
N LYS A 36 10.71 5.67 11.64
CA LYS A 36 10.08 5.67 10.33
C LYS A 36 9.90 4.22 9.91
N LEU A 37 8.68 3.84 9.58
CA LEU A 37 8.43 2.52 9.00
C LEU A 37 8.72 2.57 7.51
N VAL A 38 9.48 1.62 7.04
CA VAL A 38 9.76 1.46 5.61
C VAL A 38 8.88 0.36 5.08
N VAL A 39 8.09 0.67 4.06
CA VAL A 39 7.20 -0.29 3.42
C VAL A 39 7.69 -0.55 2.02
N ALA A 40 7.79 -1.83 1.64
CA ALA A 40 8.15 -2.23 0.29
C ALA A 40 6.88 -2.54 -0.50
N THR A 41 6.74 -1.97 -1.69
CA THR A 41 5.57 -2.19 -2.54
C THR A 41 5.94 -2.23 -4.01
N THR A 42 5.22 -3.06 -4.76
CA THR A 42 5.29 -3.08 -6.23
C THR A 42 4.27 -2.14 -6.87
N ARG A 43 3.34 -1.57 -6.08
CA ARG A 43 2.23 -0.75 -6.56
C ARG A 43 2.11 0.55 -5.76
N PRO A 44 3.07 1.48 -5.90
CA PRO A 44 3.02 2.72 -5.12
C PRO A 44 1.78 3.59 -5.40
N GLU A 45 1.13 3.43 -6.55
CA GLU A 45 -0.09 4.18 -6.87
C GLU A 45 -1.27 3.84 -5.96
N THR A 46 -1.28 2.66 -5.33
CA THR A 46 -2.35 2.28 -4.39
C THR A 46 -2.14 2.88 -3.00
N MET A 47 -0.98 3.45 -2.72
CA MET A 47 -0.65 4.03 -1.40
C MET A 47 -1.70 5.04 -0.93
N LEU A 48 -2.27 5.82 -1.85
CA LEU A 48 -3.26 6.83 -1.51
C LEU A 48 -4.54 6.24 -0.88
N GLY A 49 -4.77 4.94 -1.06
CA GLY A 49 -5.88 4.19 -0.46
C GLY A 49 -5.49 3.37 0.76
N ASP A 50 -4.27 3.54 1.27
CA ASP A 50 -3.84 2.80 2.46
C ASP A 50 -4.70 3.17 3.67
N THR A 51 -5.06 2.16 4.46
CA THR A 51 -5.85 2.34 5.68
C THR A 51 -5.14 1.88 6.94
N ALA A 52 -4.02 1.19 6.81
CA ALA A 52 -3.16 0.81 7.93
C ALA A 52 -1.79 0.38 7.43
N VAL A 53 -0.87 0.26 8.37
CA VAL A 53 0.41 -0.43 8.19
C VAL A 53 0.44 -1.59 9.19
N ALA A 54 0.77 -2.78 8.71
CA ALA A 54 0.87 -3.97 9.56
C ALA A 54 2.32 -4.28 9.90
N ILE A 55 2.55 -4.67 11.15
CA ILE A 55 3.79 -5.27 11.61
C ILE A 55 3.45 -6.56 12.36
N HIS A 56 4.40 -7.47 12.42
CA HIS A 56 4.18 -8.73 13.16
C HIS A 56 4.03 -8.45 14.66
N PRO A 57 3.14 -9.18 15.38
CA PRO A 57 2.97 -8.99 16.81
C PRO A 57 4.25 -9.18 17.65
N GLU A 58 5.18 -9.99 17.14
CA GLU A 58 6.47 -10.24 17.80
C GLU A 58 7.59 -9.34 17.30
N ASP A 59 7.29 -8.34 16.46
CA ASP A 59 8.28 -7.37 16.00
C ASP A 59 8.83 -6.59 17.20
N LYS A 60 10.14 -6.38 17.23
CA LYS A 60 10.82 -5.66 18.33
C LYS A 60 10.28 -4.24 18.52
N ARG A 61 9.75 -3.64 17.46
CA ARG A 61 9.19 -2.28 17.49
C ARG A 61 7.75 -2.25 18.00
N ALA A 62 7.08 -3.41 18.12
CA ALA A 62 5.66 -3.48 18.47
C ALA A 62 5.31 -2.74 19.76
N PRO A 63 6.05 -2.86 20.89
CA PRO A 63 5.68 -2.13 22.10
C PRO A 63 5.75 -0.62 21.95
N GLU A 64 6.71 -0.10 21.18
CA GLU A 64 6.86 1.33 20.94
C GLU A 64 5.80 1.87 19.98
N LEU A 65 5.39 1.05 19.01
CA LEU A 65 4.45 1.47 17.98
C LEU A 65 2.99 1.24 18.35
N ASN A 66 2.72 0.56 19.45
CA ASN A 66 1.35 0.30 19.90
C ASN A 66 0.59 1.60 20.16
N GLY A 67 -0.56 1.75 19.54
CA GLY A 67 -1.40 2.93 19.67
C GLY A 67 -0.93 4.17 18.91
N LYS A 68 0.16 4.07 18.15
CA LYS A 68 0.66 5.17 17.33
C LYS A 68 0.07 5.15 15.93
N LEU A 69 0.12 6.32 15.29
CA LEU A 69 -0.36 6.50 13.91
C LEU A 69 0.82 6.75 12.98
N ALA A 70 0.73 6.21 11.78
CA ALA A 70 1.66 6.51 10.70
C ALA A 70 1.08 7.61 9.81
N LYS A 71 1.93 8.55 9.40
CA LYS A 71 1.53 9.57 8.44
C LYS A 71 1.56 8.98 7.05
N LEU A 72 0.44 9.07 6.33
CA LEU A 72 0.38 8.63 4.95
C LEU A 72 1.00 9.70 4.05
N PRO A 73 2.14 9.40 3.38
CA PRO A 73 2.80 10.40 2.54
C PRO A 73 1.90 10.95 1.44
N LEU A 74 2.10 12.20 1.07
CA LEU A 74 1.36 12.92 0.03
C LEU A 74 -0.14 13.10 0.32
N THR A 75 -0.55 12.89 1.55
CA THR A 75 -1.94 13.09 2.02
C THR A 75 -1.93 13.77 3.39
N ASP A 76 -3.13 14.22 3.81
CA ASP A 76 -3.33 14.76 5.16
C ASP A 76 -3.81 13.70 6.16
N ARG A 77 -3.85 12.43 5.74
CA ARG A 77 -4.35 11.34 6.58
C ARG A 77 -3.25 10.70 7.41
N SER A 78 -3.63 10.29 8.62
CA SER A 78 -2.83 9.39 9.44
C SER A 78 -3.57 8.04 9.52
N ILE A 79 -2.81 6.95 9.49
CA ILE A 79 -3.35 5.61 9.48
C ILE A 79 -2.81 4.81 10.67
N PRO A 80 -3.62 3.88 11.23
CA PRO A 80 -3.18 3.10 12.39
C PRO A 80 -2.11 2.08 12.01
N ILE A 81 -1.33 1.70 13.01
CA ILE A 81 -0.42 0.56 12.93
C ILE A 81 -1.15 -0.61 13.57
N VAL A 82 -1.27 -1.71 12.82
CA VAL A 82 -1.94 -2.92 13.30
C VAL A 82 -0.92 -4.05 13.43
N PHE A 83 -1.19 -4.96 14.34
CA PHE A 83 -0.35 -6.14 14.55
C PHE A 83 -1.02 -7.33 13.89
N ASP A 84 -0.36 -7.88 12.87
CA ASP A 84 -0.91 -8.99 12.10
C ASP A 84 0.22 -9.91 11.61
N GLU A 85 0.01 -11.20 11.72
CA GLU A 85 0.98 -12.20 11.30
C GLU A 85 1.23 -12.21 9.79
N MET A 86 0.41 -11.52 9.00
CA MET A 86 0.67 -11.35 7.57
C MET A 86 1.96 -10.59 7.29
N ALA A 87 2.42 -9.78 8.23
CA ALA A 87 3.69 -9.06 8.12
C ALA A 87 4.83 -9.95 8.59
N ASP A 88 5.62 -10.47 7.65
CA ASP A 88 6.76 -11.31 7.97
C ASP A 88 7.94 -10.44 8.43
N PRO A 89 8.40 -10.59 9.69
CA PRO A 89 9.48 -9.77 10.20
C PRO A 89 10.82 -10.00 9.49
N GLU A 90 10.98 -11.12 8.81
CA GLU A 90 12.19 -11.45 8.07
C GLU A 90 12.14 -10.99 6.61
N PHE A 91 10.98 -10.56 6.13
CA PHE A 91 10.79 -10.13 4.75
C PHE A 91 10.83 -8.60 4.65
N GLY A 92 11.76 -8.08 3.86
CA GLY A 92 11.92 -6.64 3.67
C GLY A 92 12.17 -5.92 4.99
N SER A 93 11.40 -4.88 5.25
CA SER A 93 11.48 -4.10 6.49
C SER A 93 10.65 -4.67 7.65
N GLY A 94 9.89 -5.72 7.39
CA GLY A 94 8.92 -6.26 8.35
C GLY A 94 7.62 -5.47 8.44
N ALA A 95 7.46 -4.41 7.67
CA ALA A 95 6.23 -3.61 7.64
C ALA A 95 5.55 -3.75 6.29
N VAL A 96 4.22 -3.87 6.30
CA VAL A 96 3.40 -4.05 5.10
C VAL A 96 2.28 -3.01 5.11
N LYS A 97 2.11 -2.30 4.01
CA LYS A 97 0.96 -1.41 3.85
C LYS A 97 -0.30 -2.23 3.60
N ILE A 98 -1.43 -1.75 4.08
CA ILE A 98 -2.73 -2.40 3.88
C ILE A 98 -3.63 -1.48 3.05
N THR A 99 -4.02 -1.98 1.87
CA THR A 99 -4.91 -1.28 0.94
C THR A 99 -6.09 -2.21 0.60
N PRO A 100 -7.12 -2.28 1.45
CA PRO A 100 -8.17 -3.29 1.32
C PRO A 100 -8.94 -3.25 0.00
N ALA A 101 -9.05 -2.07 -0.61
CA ALA A 101 -9.79 -1.92 -1.87
C ALA A 101 -9.05 -2.50 -3.08
N HIS A 102 -7.74 -2.73 -2.99
CA HIS A 102 -6.90 -3.06 -4.15
C HIS A 102 -6.09 -4.34 -4.02
N ASP A 103 -6.25 -5.08 -2.93
CA ASP A 103 -5.56 -6.34 -2.71
C ASP A 103 -6.43 -7.28 -1.89
N PRO A 104 -6.65 -8.54 -2.34
CA PRO A 104 -7.51 -9.48 -1.61
C PRO A 104 -6.99 -9.86 -0.22
N ASN A 105 -5.67 -9.99 -0.06
CA ASN A 105 -5.09 -10.30 1.25
C ASN A 105 -5.26 -9.12 2.21
N ASP A 106 -5.11 -7.91 1.69
CA ASP A 106 -5.31 -6.68 2.46
C ASP A 106 -6.80 -6.50 2.82
N PHE A 107 -7.69 -6.94 1.95
CA PHE A 107 -9.12 -6.93 2.23
C PHE A 107 -9.46 -7.81 3.44
N GLU A 108 -8.89 -9.00 3.52
CA GLU A 108 -9.09 -9.89 4.66
C GLU A 108 -8.48 -9.31 5.95
N ALA A 109 -7.29 -8.71 5.86
CA ALA A 109 -6.70 -8.01 7.00
C ALA A 109 -7.58 -6.82 7.43
N GLY A 110 -8.14 -6.10 6.47
CA GLY A 110 -9.07 -5.00 6.74
C GLY A 110 -10.30 -5.47 7.51
N ARG A 111 -10.82 -6.64 7.19
CA ARG A 111 -11.95 -7.24 7.93
C ARG A 111 -11.55 -7.61 9.36
N ARG A 112 -10.37 -8.21 9.55
CA ARG A 112 -9.89 -8.60 10.88
C ARG A 112 -9.70 -7.40 11.81
N HIS A 113 -9.30 -6.26 11.27
CA HIS A 113 -8.97 -5.05 12.03
C HIS A 113 -10.02 -3.94 11.90
N ASN A 114 -11.17 -4.22 11.28
CA ASN A 114 -12.25 -3.24 11.07
C ASN A 114 -11.76 -1.97 10.34
N LEU A 115 -10.94 -2.14 9.33
CA LEU A 115 -10.40 -1.02 8.55
C LEU A 115 -11.35 -0.60 7.43
N PRO A 116 -11.42 0.70 7.10
CA PRO A 116 -12.18 1.14 5.94
C PRO A 116 -11.55 0.66 4.66
N SER A 117 -12.34 0.56 3.60
CA SER A 117 -11.87 0.25 2.25
C SER A 117 -12.00 1.51 1.41
N ILE A 118 -10.87 2.07 0.99
CA ILE A 118 -10.82 3.31 0.22
C ILE A 118 -10.32 2.98 -1.19
N GLN A 119 -11.22 3.06 -2.15
CA GLN A 119 -10.89 2.85 -3.55
C GLN A 119 -10.27 4.11 -4.13
N VAL A 120 -9.12 3.98 -4.77
CA VAL A 120 -8.43 5.10 -5.42
C VAL A 120 -8.23 4.90 -6.92
N ILE A 121 -8.44 3.67 -7.42
CA ILE A 121 -8.36 3.35 -8.85
C ILE A 121 -9.74 2.89 -9.29
N ASP A 122 -10.26 3.50 -10.34
CA ASP A 122 -11.58 3.18 -10.88
C ASP A 122 -11.54 2.00 -11.87
N ILE A 123 -12.70 1.67 -12.43
CA ILE A 123 -12.85 0.55 -13.38
C ILE A 123 -12.09 0.79 -14.69
N HIS A 124 -11.70 2.02 -14.98
CA HIS A 124 -10.91 2.39 -16.16
C HIS A 124 -9.41 2.45 -15.87
N ALA A 125 -8.99 2.01 -14.69
CA ALA A 125 -7.61 2.05 -14.22
C ALA A 125 -7.05 3.48 -14.08
N LYS A 126 -7.93 4.42 -13.76
CA LYS A 126 -7.58 5.82 -13.48
C LYS A 126 -7.78 6.14 -12.01
N ILE A 127 -7.00 7.09 -11.53
CA ILE A 127 -7.13 7.57 -10.15
C ILE A 127 -8.46 8.34 -10.02
N ASN A 128 -9.23 7.99 -9.00
CA ASN A 128 -10.51 8.64 -8.70
C ASN A 128 -10.33 9.85 -7.75
N GLU A 129 -11.45 10.41 -7.28
CA GLU A 129 -11.46 11.58 -6.40
C GLU A 129 -10.73 11.37 -5.08
N ASN A 130 -10.60 10.13 -4.61
CA ASN A 130 -9.86 9.82 -3.37
C ASN A 130 -8.35 9.94 -3.54
N GLY A 131 -7.86 10.04 -4.76
CA GLY A 131 -6.44 10.22 -5.07
C GLY A 131 -5.97 11.68 -5.04
N GLY A 132 -6.82 12.62 -4.65
CA GLY A 132 -6.45 14.04 -4.52
C GLY A 132 -5.94 14.63 -5.82
N LYS A 133 -4.75 15.25 -5.78
CA LYS A 133 -4.16 15.90 -6.96
C LYS A 133 -3.80 14.95 -8.11
N PHE A 134 -3.80 13.65 -7.86
CA PHE A 134 -3.53 12.64 -8.89
C PHE A 134 -4.80 12.18 -9.61
N GLN A 135 -5.95 12.71 -9.24
CA GLN A 135 -7.24 12.35 -9.84
C GLN A 135 -7.20 12.49 -11.35
N GLY A 136 -7.75 11.50 -12.06
CA GLY A 136 -7.84 11.49 -13.52
C GLY A 136 -6.62 10.91 -14.23
N LEU A 137 -5.51 10.70 -13.53
CA LEU A 137 -4.33 10.09 -14.11
C LEU A 137 -4.51 8.58 -14.30
N ASP A 138 -3.96 8.07 -15.40
CA ASP A 138 -3.78 6.62 -15.54
C ASP A 138 -2.91 6.09 -14.39
N ARG A 139 -3.19 4.86 -13.95
CA ARG A 139 -2.48 4.25 -12.81
C ARG A 139 -0.96 4.26 -12.97
N TYR A 140 -0.44 4.05 -14.17
CA TYR A 140 1.01 4.06 -14.42
C TYR A 140 1.59 5.47 -14.42
N GLU A 141 0.84 6.45 -14.92
CA GLU A 141 1.24 7.85 -14.83
C GLU A 141 1.23 8.33 -13.37
N ALA A 142 0.20 7.93 -12.62
CA ALA A 142 0.13 8.21 -11.19
C ALA A 142 1.32 7.58 -10.45
N ARG A 143 1.68 6.35 -10.77
CA ARG A 143 2.84 5.67 -10.19
C ARG A 143 4.10 6.49 -10.38
N LYS A 144 4.37 6.93 -11.61
CA LYS A 144 5.55 7.74 -11.92
C LYS A 144 5.59 9.03 -11.12
N ARG A 145 4.47 9.73 -11.04
CA ARG A 145 4.38 11.00 -10.31
C ARG A 145 4.53 10.82 -8.81
N ILE A 146 3.91 9.80 -8.25
CA ILE A 146 3.99 9.50 -6.83
C ILE A 146 5.44 9.16 -6.46
N VAL A 147 6.10 8.31 -7.23
CA VAL A 147 7.50 7.96 -7.02
C VAL A 147 8.40 9.19 -7.10
N ALA A 148 8.17 10.05 -8.08
CA ALA A 148 8.95 11.27 -8.26
C ALA A 148 8.77 12.24 -7.08
N GLU A 149 7.54 12.43 -6.61
CA GLU A 149 7.26 13.34 -5.48
C GLU A 149 7.78 12.79 -4.15
N LEU A 150 7.77 11.47 -3.97
CA LEU A 150 8.34 10.85 -2.79
C LEU A 150 9.87 10.88 -2.78
N GLY A 151 10.50 11.10 -3.94
CA GLY A 151 11.95 11.08 -4.07
C GLY A 151 12.56 9.73 -3.77
N ILE A 152 11.82 8.64 -3.95
CA ILE A 152 12.28 7.30 -3.62
C ILE A 152 13.02 6.65 -4.78
N GLY A 153 14.01 5.83 -4.43
CA GLY A 153 14.73 5.03 -5.40
C GLY A 153 13.95 3.79 -5.82
N ARG A 154 14.26 3.31 -7.03
CA ARG A 154 13.70 2.08 -7.56
C ARG A 154 14.65 0.92 -7.29
N ALA A 155 14.16 -0.11 -6.61
CA ALA A 155 14.88 -1.37 -6.42
C ALA A 155 14.30 -2.43 -7.37
N HIS A 156 15.18 -3.23 -7.95
CA HIS A 156 14.78 -4.37 -8.77
C HIS A 156 14.62 -5.62 -7.89
N VAL A 157 13.56 -6.32 -8.13
CA VAL A 157 13.27 -7.59 -7.44
C VAL A 157 13.90 -8.73 -8.24
#